data_2e93590a342abb45d86139eaa309e771
#
_entry.id   2e93590a342abb45d86139eaa309e771
#
_cell.length_a   1.000
_cell.length_b   1.000
_cell.length_c   1.000
_cell.angle_alpha   90.00
_cell.angle_beta   90.00
_cell.angle_gamma   90.00
#
_symmetry.space_group_name_H-M   'P 1'
#
loop_
_entity.id
_entity.type
_entity.pdbx_description
1 polymer ?
#
loop_
_entity_poly.entity_id
_entity_poly.type
_entity_poly.pdbx_seq_one_letter_code
_entity_poly.pdbx_strand_id
1 'polypeptide(L)'
;MNRIERHIVIGDKNLDNLCFLSKNLYNYCNFLTRQEFINNHKLLPEYELTSKLAREKQIDYIALPAQTNQQVVKLLLKNWKSFFKLCKVKNKLNGKPKLPKYKDKIKGRNIVIFTSQQCKLKNGYVCFPKKANIKPIKTKVDNIKQVRIVPKCSCFAIEIVYDKKEQTSELNNNAYLSIDLGLNNLITSYDPLSNKSFIVNGRPLKSINQYYNKRKAFLMSCIGDRGISNRIRKITLKRECKINDYMHKASNLVTNYCLNNNIGNVIIGNNKEWKQKCMQRQLI
;
A
#
# COMPACT_ATOMS: atom_id res chain seq x y z
N MET A 1 -6.01 10.91 13.32
CA MET A 1 -6.06 9.82 12.30
C MET A 1 -5.03 10.04 11.21
N ASN A 2 -4.23 9.01 10.84
CA ASN A 2 -3.25 9.15 9.77
C ASN A 2 -3.91 9.18 8.39
N ARG A 3 -3.59 10.19 7.60
CA ARG A 3 -4.01 10.38 6.21
C ARG A 3 -2.80 10.34 5.28
N ILE A 4 -3.05 10.18 4.00
CA ILE A 4 -2.00 10.07 2.97
C ILE A 4 -2.34 10.99 1.81
N GLU A 5 -1.42 11.90 1.48
CA GLU A 5 -1.39 12.58 0.19
C GLU A 5 -0.46 11.82 -0.75
N ARG A 6 -0.90 11.52 -1.97
CA ARG A 6 -0.17 10.66 -2.90
C ARG A 6 0.17 11.39 -4.19
N HIS A 7 1.45 11.34 -4.57
CA HIS A 7 1.98 11.83 -5.82
C HIS A 7 2.52 10.67 -6.66
N ILE A 8 2.17 10.61 -7.94
CA ILE A 8 2.63 9.56 -8.85
C ILE A 8 3.76 10.11 -9.72
N VAL A 9 4.92 9.46 -9.67
CA VAL A 9 6.11 9.83 -10.46
C VAL A 9 6.46 8.68 -11.40
N ILE A 10 6.63 8.98 -12.68
CA ILE A 10 6.93 7.98 -13.71
C ILE A 10 8.35 8.20 -14.23
N GLY A 11 9.13 7.13 -14.34
CA GLY A 11 10.42 7.15 -15.04
C GLY A 11 11.56 7.88 -14.32
N ASP A 12 11.47 8.09 -13.01
CA ASP A 12 12.53 8.73 -12.24
C ASP A 12 13.62 7.71 -11.85
N LYS A 13 14.83 7.94 -12.36
CA LYS A 13 16.00 7.08 -12.11
C LYS A 13 16.50 7.17 -10.66
N ASN A 14 16.39 8.33 -10.02
CA ASN A 14 16.84 8.51 -8.63
C ASN A 14 15.93 7.73 -7.68
N LEU A 15 14.60 7.80 -7.88
CA LEU A 15 13.64 7.01 -7.10
C LEU A 15 13.85 5.50 -7.33
N ASP A 16 14.14 5.10 -8.58
CA ASP A 16 14.44 3.69 -8.89
C ASP A 16 15.69 3.21 -8.16
N ASN A 17 16.77 3.99 -8.21
CA ASN A 17 18.02 3.67 -7.52
C ASN A 17 17.84 3.58 -6.00
N LEU A 18 17.15 4.52 -5.37
CA LEU A 18 16.86 4.46 -3.94
C LEU A 18 16.08 3.20 -3.55
N CYS A 19 15.06 2.84 -4.33
CA CYS A 19 14.28 1.63 -4.10
C CYS A 19 15.10 0.36 -4.37
N PHE A 20 16.07 0.40 -5.27
CA PHE A 20 17.00 -0.69 -5.55
C PHE A 20 17.99 -0.88 -4.39
N LEU A 21 18.64 0.18 -3.92
CA LEU A 21 19.53 0.15 -2.75
C LEU A 21 18.78 -0.34 -1.50
N SER A 22 17.56 0.15 -1.28
CA SER A 22 16.69 -0.32 -0.19
C SER A 22 16.39 -1.83 -0.30
N LYS A 23 16.20 -2.35 -1.51
CA LYS A 23 16.00 -3.78 -1.75
C LYS A 23 17.26 -4.60 -1.46
N ASN A 24 18.43 -4.12 -1.89
CA ASN A 24 19.69 -4.80 -1.61
C ASN A 24 19.92 -4.89 -0.11
N LEU A 25 19.82 -3.77 0.60
CA LEU A 25 19.96 -3.72 2.04
C LEU A 25 18.96 -4.65 2.75
N TYR A 26 17.69 -4.63 2.33
CA TYR A 26 16.67 -5.53 2.87
C TYR A 26 17.06 -7.01 2.71
N ASN A 27 17.52 -7.40 1.52
CA ASN A 27 17.94 -8.77 1.24
C ASN A 27 19.16 -9.18 2.06
N TYR A 28 20.14 -8.30 2.18
CA TYR A 28 21.35 -8.55 2.99
C TYR A 28 21.01 -8.71 4.49
N CYS A 29 20.22 -7.80 5.03
CA CYS A 29 19.74 -7.91 6.40
C CYS A 29 18.91 -9.17 6.62
N ASN A 30 18.07 -9.55 5.65
CA ASN A 30 17.29 -10.79 5.73
C ASN A 30 18.18 -12.04 5.70
N PHE A 31 19.28 -12.01 4.95
CA PHE A 31 20.28 -13.07 4.96
C PHE A 31 20.92 -13.21 6.35
N LEU A 32 21.43 -12.13 6.91
CA LEU A 32 22.04 -12.15 8.24
C LEU A 32 21.06 -12.65 9.32
N THR A 33 19.84 -12.14 9.30
CA THR A 33 18.79 -12.54 10.24
C THR A 33 18.39 -14.00 10.09
N ARG A 34 18.36 -14.53 8.85
CA ARG A 34 18.09 -15.94 8.60
C ARG A 34 19.21 -16.84 9.09
N GLN A 35 20.48 -16.47 8.85
CA GLN A 35 21.62 -17.23 9.33
C GLN A 35 21.60 -17.34 10.85
N GLU A 36 21.38 -16.24 11.55
CA GLU A 36 21.28 -16.23 13.00
C GLU A 36 20.10 -17.07 13.51
N PHE A 37 18.95 -16.97 12.86
CA PHE A 37 17.79 -17.76 13.22
C PHE A 37 17.99 -19.28 13.00
N ILE A 38 18.64 -19.67 11.90
CA ILE A 38 18.90 -21.09 11.59
C ILE A 38 19.93 -21.67 12.55
N ASN A 39 21.02 -20.92 12.83
CA ASN A 39 22.13 -21.42 13.64
C ASN A 39 21.83 -21.34 15.14
N ASN A 40 21.23 -20.24 15.61
CA ASN A 40 21.10 -19.93 17.03
C ASN A 40 19.65 -19.83 17.51
N HIS A 41 18.65 -20.04 16.63
CA HIS A 41 17.22 -19.86 16.92
C HIS A 41 16.86 -18.49 17.52
N LYS A 42 17.70 -17.47 17.26
CA LYS A 42 17.56 -16.11 17.78
C LYS A 42 17.28 -15.12 16.66
N LEU A 43 16.56 -14.05 16.97
CA LEU A 43 16.37 -12.92 16.09
C LEU A 43 17.36 -11.82 16.50
N LEU A 44 18.17 -11.33 15.55
CA LEU A 44 19.06 -10.21 15.80
C LEU A 44 18.27 -8.97 16.23
N PRO A 45 18.63 -8.33 17.33
CA PRO A 45 18.06 -7.05 17.73
C PRO A 45 18.37 -5.95 16.70
N GLU A 46 17.50 -4.94 16.61
CA GLU A 46 17.67 -3.83 15.66
C GLU A 46 18.99 -3.12 15.82
N TYR A 47 19.35 -2.80 17.08
CA TYR A 47 20.58 -2.05 17.38
C TYR A 47 21.84 -2.83 16.98
N GLU A 48 21.85 -4.12 17.20
CA GLU A 48 22.99 -4.99 16.87
C GLU A 48 23.18 -5.09 15.36
N LEU A 49 22.08 -5.29 14.62
CA LEU A 49 22.11 -5.36 13.16
C LEU A 49 22.54 -4.01 12.57
N THR A 50 22.01 -2.88 13.07
CA THR A 50 22.39 -1.55 12.59
C THR A 50 23.83 -1.18 12.93
N SER A 51 24.30 -1.51 14.12
CA SER A 51 25.70 -1.30 14.55
C SER A 51 26.67 -2.12 13.71
N LYS A 52 26.35 -3.38 13.44
CA LYS A 52 27.14 -4.25 12.55
C LYS A 52 27.25 -3.66 11.15
N LEU A 53 26.14 -3.27 10.52
CA LEU A 53 26.11 -2.67 9.19
C LEU A 53 26.92 -1.36 9.10
N ALA A 54 26.86 -0.54 10.15
CA ALA A 54 27.62 0.72 10.22
C ALA A 54 29.12 0.45 10.36
N ARG A 55 29.52 -0.46 11.25
CA ARG A 55 30.93 -0.82 11.49
C ARG A 55 31.57 -1.47 10.26
N GLU A 56 30.85 -2.37 9.59
CA GLU A 56 31.31 -3.05 8.37
C GLU A 56 31.23 -2.14 7.12
N LYS A 57 30.75 -0.91 7.27
CA LYS A 57 30.56 0.05 6.16
C LYS A 57 29.84 -0.58 4.97
N GLN A 58 28.77 -1.34 5.24
CA GLN A 58 28.00 -2.02 4.20
C GLN A 58 27.52 -1.04 3.12
N ILE A 59 27.82 -1.32 1.85
CA ILE A 59 27.71 -0.39 0.74
C ILE A 59 26.32 0.23 0.61
N ASP A 60 25.27 -0.60 0.58
CA ASP A 60 23.88 -0.13 0.42
C ASP A 60 23.39 0.61 1.68
N TYR A 61 23.90 0.23 2.87
CA TYR A 61 23.58 0.90 4.12
C TYR A 61 24.14 2.33 4.13
N ILE A 62 25.39 2.50 3.71
CA ILE A 62 26.03 3.82 3.63
C ILE A 62 25.43 4.64 2.48
N ALA A 63 25.09 4.03 1.34
CA ALA A 63 24.55 4.74 0.18
C ALA A 63 23.19 5.41 0.46
N LEU A 64 22.36 4.83 1.32
CA LEU A 64 21.08 5.42 1.74
C LEU A 64 21.27 6.55 2.77
N PRO A 65 20.32 7.51 2.89
CA PRO A 65 20.29 8.46 4.01
C PRO A 65 20.19 7.75 5.36
N ALA A 66 20.90 8.24 6.38
CA ALA A 66 21.14 7.54 7.65
C ALA A 66 19.89 7.00 8.36
N GLN A 67 18.81 7.78 8.46
CA GLN A 67 17.58 7.27 9.09
C GLN A 67 16.78 6.38 8.14
N THR A 68 16.91 6.58 6.84
CA THR A 68 16.23 5.75 5.82
C THR A 68 16.75 4.32 5.83
N ASN A 69 18.07 4.12 5.96
CA ASN A 69 18.65 2.79 6.05
C ASN A 69 18.18 2.04 7.32
N GLN A 70 18.07 2.73 8.45
CA GLN A 70 17.48 2.17 9.68
C GLN A 70 16.01 1.76 9.49
N GLN A 71 15.22 2.54 8.72
CA GLN A 71 13.83 2.18 8.42
C GLN A 71 13.73 0.89 7.60
N VAL A 72 14.71 0.57 6.74
CA VAL A 72 14.76 -0.71 6.02
C VAL A 72 14.94 -1.88 6.99
N VAL A 73 15.85 -1.74 7.96
CA VAL A 73 16.07 -2.73 9.01
C VAL A 73 14.82 -2.93 9.87
N LYS A 74 14.20 -1.84 10.32
CA LYS A 74 12.93 -1.85 11.08
C LYS A 74 11.82 -2.59 10.31
N LEU A 75 11.69 -2.33 9.02
CA LEU A 75 10.69 -2.97 8.16
C LEU A 75 10.91 -4.48 8.08
N LEU A 76 12.16 -4.92 7.91
CA LEU A 76 12.52 -6.34 7.90
C LEU A 76 12.15 -7.01 9.22
N LEU A 77 12.59 -6.44 10.34
CA LEU A 77 12.32 -7.01 11.67
C LEU A 77 10.82 -7.03 11.99
N LYS A 78 10.04 -6.04 11.50
CA LYS A 78 8.58 -6.08 11.58
C LYS A 78 8.00 -7.26 10.80
N ASN A 79 8.54 -7.61 9.63
CA ASN A 79 8.12 -8.76 8.86
C ASN A 79 8.42 -10.08 9.60
N TRP A 80 9.59 -10.19 10.24
CA TRP A 80 9.93 -11.33 11.09
C TRP A 80 9.02 -11.45 12.31
N LYS A 81 8.75 -10.35 13.01
CA LYS A 81 7.79 -10.33 14.13
C LYS A 81 6.39 -10.76 13.68
N SER A 82 5.97 -10.37 12.48
CA SER A 82 4.69 -10.80 11.89
C SER A 82 4.70 -12.31 11.59
N PHE A 83 5.80 -12.85 11.06
CA PHE A 83 5.96 -14.29 10.87
C PHE A 83 5.79 -15.07 12.17
N PHE A 84 6.47 -14.67 13.25
CA PHE A 84 6.33 -15.35 14.55
C PHE A 84 4.91 -15.25 15.12
N LYS A 85 4.24 -14.11 14.95
CA LYS A 85 2.83 -13.99 15.35
C LYS A 85 1.93 -14.98 14.58
N LEU A 86 2.17 -15.15 13.28
CA LEU A 86 1.43 -16.14 12.48
C LEU A 86 1.74 -17.58 12.91
N CYS A 87 2.98 -17.90 13.30
CA CYS A 87 3.33 -19.20 13.82
C CYS A 87 2.55 -19.55 15.10
N LYS A 88 2.30 -18.58 15.99
CA LYS A 88 1.51 -18.79 17.22
C LYS A 88 0.05 -19.13 16.95
N VAL A 89 -0.52 -18.65 15.83
CA VAL A 89 -1.93 -18.90 15.44
C VAL A 89 -2.06 -19.89 14.28
N LYS A 90 -1.03 -20.72 14.06
CA LYS A 90 -0.90 -21.65 12.93
C LYS A 90 -2.13 -22.52 12.70
N ASN A 91 -2.76 -23.02 13.77
CA ASN A 91 -3.94 -23.89 13.69
C ASN A 91 -5.21 -23.19 13.17
N LYS A 92 -5.23 -21.85 13.15
CA LYS A 92 -6.35 -21.04 12.64
C LYS A 92 -6.12 -20.55 11.19
N LEU A 93 -5.02 -20.93 10.55
CA LEU A 93 -4.64 -20.45 9.24
C LEU A 93 -4.88 -21.53 8.16
N ASN A 94 -5.36 -21.11 7.00
CA ASN A 94 -5.50 -21.98 5.81
C ASN A 94 -4.16 -22.21 5.09
N GLY A 95 -3.05 -22.29 5.82
CA GLY A 95 -1.72 -22.52 5.26
C GLY A 95 -0.59 -22.35 6.25
N LYS A 96 0.60 -22.87 5.91
CA LYS A 96 1.78 -22.76 6.77
C LYS A 96 2.39 -21.35 6.68
N PRO A 97 2.72 -20.68 7.81
CA PRO A 97 3.49 -19.45 7.83
C PRO A 97 4.81 -19.62 7.07
N LYS A 98 5.17 -18.62 6.28
CA LYS A 98 6.43 -18.63 5.50
C LYS A 98 7.35 -17.52 5.99
N LEU A 99 8.65 -17.83 6.06
CA LEU A 99 9.70 -16.85 6.36
C LEU A 99 9.64 -15.64 5.40
N PRO A 100 10.05 -14.45 5.84
CA PRO A 100 10.16 -13.28 4.96
C PRO A 100 10.99 -13.61 3.72
N LYS A 101 10.42 -13.45 2.53
CA LYS A 101 11.06 -13.79 1.27
C LYS A 101 12.10 -12.73 0.88
N TYR A 102 13.14 -13.19 0.16
CA TYR A 102 14.01 -12.27 -0.58
C TYR A 102 13.25 -11.62 -1.72
N LYS A 103 13.60 -10.38 -2.02
CA LYS A 103 13.12 -9.68 -3.20
C LYS A 103 14.01 -10.05 -4.39
N ASP A 104 13.43 -10.05 -5.58
CA ASP A 104 14.15 -10.38 -6.82
C ASP A 104 15.46 -9.58 -6.94
N LYS A 105 16.53 -10.25 -7.37
CA LYS A 105 17.89 -9.69 -7.43
C LYS A 105 17.99 -8.50 -8.39
N ILE A 106 17.39 -8.60 -9.56
CA ILE A 106 17.53 -7.61 -10.65
C ILE A 106 16.31 -6.66 -10.69
N LYS A 107 15.11 -7.24 -10.75
CA LYS A 107 13.85 -6.49 -10.95
C LYS A 107 13.21 -6.02 -9.64
N GLY A 108 13.62 -6.58 -8.51
CA GLY A 108 13.04 -6.25 -7.20
C GLY A 108 13.30 -4.81 -6.80
N ARG A 109 12.33 -4.21 -6.11
CA ARG A 109 12.42 -2.90 -5.47
C ARG A 109 11.83 -2.98 -4.08
N ASN A 110 12.34 -2.18 -3.17
CA ASN A 110 11.78 -2.07 -1.82
C ASN A 110 11.28 -0.65 -1.56
N ILE A 111 10.36 -0.52 -0.63
CA ILE A 111 9.90 0.77 -0.15
C ILE A 111 11.05 1.54 0.50
N VAL A 112 11.05 2.86 0.30
CA VAL A 112 11.95 3.79 0.97
C VAL A 112 11.12 4.66 1.90
N ILE A 113 11.54 4.79 3.15
CA ILE A 113 10.81 5.53 4.18
C ILE A 113 11.72 6.62 4.74
N PHE A 114 11.27 7.85 4.63
CA PHE A 114 11.87 9.02 5.26
C PHE A 114 11.07 9.38 6.51
N THR A 115 11.76 9.64 7.60
CA THR A 115 11.16 10.11 8.85
C THR A 115 10.77 11.59 8.74
N SER A 116 9.97 12.08 9.68
CA SER A 116 9.63 13.52 9.78
C SER A 116 10.85 14.42 9.97
N GLN A 117 11.89 13.92 10.65
CA GLN A 117 13.14 14.66 10.83
C GLN A 117 13.94 14.85 9.55
N GLN A 118 13.81 13.92 8.58
CA GLN A 118 14.53 13.99 7.32
C GLN A 118 13.82 14.86 6.27
N CYS A 119 12.51 14.93 6.33
CA CYS A 119 11.71 15.69 5.38
C CYS A 119 11.22 16.99 6.00
N LYS A 120 11.63 18.12 5.44
CA LYS A 120 11.23 19.45 5.93
C LYS A 120 10.17 20.05 5.00
N LEU A 121 9.16 20.67 5.60
CA LEU A 121 8.21 21.51 4.87
C LEU A 121 8.80 22.92 4.73
N LYS A 122 8.89 23.41 3.50
CA LYS A 122 9.31 24.77 3.18
C LYS A 122 8.41 25.33 2.06
N ASN A 123 7.75 26.45 2.33
CA ASN A 123 6.92 27.15 1.34
C ASN A 123 5.94 26.26 0.58
N GLY A 124 5.28 25.31 1.27
CA GLY A 124 4.33 24.38 0.66
C GLY A 124 4.98 23.25 -0.16
N TYR A 125 6.28 23.00 0.06
CA TYR A 125 7.01 21.90 -0.57
C TYR A 125 7.64 20.98 0.49
N VAL A 126 7.60 19.69 0.22
CA VAL A 126 8.38 18.67 0.94
C VAL A 126 9.77 18.62 0.35
N CYS A 127 10.77 18.95 1.17
CA CYS A 127 12.18 18.87 0.84
C CYS A 127 12.79 17.60 1.43
N PHE A 128 13.53 16.87 0.61
CA PHE A 128 14.20 15.62 0.97
C PHE A 128 15.66 15.83 1.36
N PRO A 129 16.31 14.87 2.05
CA PRO A 129 17.74 14.90 2.29
C PRO A 129 18.52 15.03 0.98
N LYS A 130 19.58 15.85 0.96
CA LYS A 130 20.43 16.05 -0.23
C LYS A 130 20.92 14.74 -0.85
N LYS A 131 21.27 13.76 -0.01
CA LYS A 131 21.73 12.44 -0.43
C LYS A 131 20.67 11.63 -1.21
N ALA A 132 19.38 11.91 -1.01
CA ALA A 132 18.31 11.25 -1.75
C ALA A 132 18.17 11.78 -3.19
N ASN A 133 18.67 12.97 -3.48
CA ASN A 133 18.62 13.62 -4.79
C ASN A 133 17.21 13.62 -5.41
N ILE A 134 16.20 13.96 -4.61
CA ILE A 134 14.80 14.06 -5.01
C ILE A 134 14.42 15.53 -5.07
N LYS A 135 13.76 15.93 -6.14
CA LYS A 135 13.20 17.29 -6.28
C LYS A 135 12.12 17.55 -5.23
N PRO A 136 12.03 18.76 -4.67
CA PRO A 136 10.95 19.12 -3.76
C PRO A 136 9.57 18.89 -4.40
N ILE A 137 8.60 18.43 -3.59
CA ILE A 137 7.25 18.09 -4.05
C ILE A 137 6.27 19.05 -3.41
N LYS A 138 5.44 19.69 -4.22
CA LYS A 138 4.37 20.58 -3.73
C LYS A 138 3.35 19.77 -2.95
N THR A 139 2.94 20.26 -1.80
CA THR A 139 1.98 19.60 -0.91
C THR A 139 1.04 20.62 -0.27
N LYS A 140 -0.15 20.13 0.10
CA LYS A 140 -1.13 20.89 0.89
C LYS A 140 -1.09 20.51 2.38
N VAL A 141 -0.13 19.67 2.77
CA VAL A 141 -0.03 19.13 4.11
C VAL A 141 0.81 20.06 4.99
N ASP A 142 0.32 20.37 6.18
CA ASP A 142 1.01 21.25 7.14
C ASP A 142 1.90 20.49 8.13
N ASN A 143 1.69 19.19 8.30
CA ASN A 143 2.43 18.35 9.24
C ASN A 143 2.76 16.98 8.65
N ILE A 144 4.04 16.64 8.59
CA ILE A 144 4.51 15.36 8.04
C ILE A 144 4.92 14.42 9.17
N LYS A 145 4.34 13.22 9.21
CA LYS A 145 4.83 12.11 10.06
C LYS A 145 5.94 11.32 9.39
N GLN A 146 5.75 10.99 8.14
CA GLN A 146 6.74 10.30 7.30
C GLN A 146 6.42 10.47 5.83
N VAL A 147 7.43 10.29 4.98
CA VAL A 147 7.25 10.20 3.52
C VAL A 147 7.71 8.83 3.05
N ARG A 148 6.90 8.17 2.24
CA ARG A 148 7.22 6.85 1.70
C ARG A 148 7.29 6.89 0.19
N ILE A 149 8.34 6.28 -0.39
CA ILE A 149 8.40 5.99 -1.82
C ILE A 149 8.01 4.53 -1.99
N VAL A 150 6.87 4.30 -2.59
CA VAL A 150 6.31 2.96 -2.82
C VAL A 150 6.51 2.60 -4.29
N PRO A 151 7.40 1.65 -4.62
CA PRO A 151 7.56 1.20 -5.99
C PRO A 151 6.31 0.44 -6.45
N LYS A 152 5.80 0.81 -7.63
CA LYS A 152 4.69 0.16 -8.32
C LYS A 152 5.12 -0.34 -9.68
N CYS A 153 4.27 -1.07 -10.38
CA CYS A 153 4.60 -1.73 -11.65
C CYS A 153 5.26 -0.82 -12.71
N SER A 154 4.91 0.47 -12.76
CA SER A 154 5.42 1.41 -13.78
C SER A 154 5.72 2.80 -13.26
N CYS A 155 5.62 3.01 -11.96
CA CYS A 155 5.77 4.32 -11.34
C CYS A 155 6.20 4.17 -9.88
N PHE A 156 6.50 5.32 -9.28
CA PHE A 156 6.71 5.45 -7.84
C PHE A 156 5.57 6.27 -7.26
N ALA A 157 4.90 5.75 -6.24
CA ALA A 157 3.97 6.54 -5.46
C ALA A 157 4.72 7.15 -4.27
N ILE A 158 4.85 8.47 -4.26
CA ILE A 158 5.35 9.20 -3.11
C ILE A 158 4.16 9.50 -2.22
N GLU A 159 4.17 8.94 -1.03
CA GLU A 159 3.08 9.02 -0.07
C GLU A 159 3.53 9.87 1.13
N ILE A 160 2.94 11.05 1.27
CA ILE A 160 3.14 11.95 2.39
C ILE A 160 2.11 11.54 3.45
N VAL A 161 2.57 10.98 4.56
CA VAL A 161 1.72 10.58 5.68
C VAL A 161 1.68 11.73 6.67
N TYR A 162 0.48 12.16 6.99
CA TYR A 162 0.22 13.25 7.92
C TYR A 162 -0.89 12.90 8.91
N ASP A 163 -0.97 13.64 9.99
CA ASP A 163 -2.06 13.52 10.94
C ASP A 163 -3.15 14.56 10.66
N LYS A 164 -4.37 14.09 10.62
CA LYS A 164 -5.54 14.97 10.56
C LYS A 164 -6.36 14.72 11.81
N LYS A 165 -6.68 15.80 12.54
CA LYS A 165 -7.63 15.73 13.65
C LYS A 165 -8.95 15.20 13.13
N GLU A 166 -9.55 14.30 13.86
CA GLU A 166 -10.88 13.81 13.56
C GLU A 166 -11.86 14.95 13.81
N GLN A 167 -12.73 15.18 12.85
CA GLN A 167 -13.87 16.05 13.04
C GLN A 167 -14.98 15.15 13.58
N THR A 168 -15.32 15.33 14.83
CA THR A 168 -16.51 14.72 15.42
C THR A 168 -17.71 15.56 14.97
N SER A 169 -18.65 14.92 14.29
CA SER A 169 -19.99 15.48 14.05
C SER A 169 -20.93 14.82 15.08
N GLU A 170 -21.78 15.61 15.69
CA GLU A 170 -22.87 15.11 16.53
C GLU A 170 -23.94 14.51 15.62
N LEU A 171 -23.76 13.23 15.27
CA LEU A 171 -24.72 12.48 14.48
C LEU A 171 -25.63 11.65 15.39
N ASN A 172 -26.84 11.38 14.92
CA ASN A 172 -27.77 10.51 15.64
C ASN A 172 -27.26 9.05 15.63
N ASN A 173 -26.76 8.59 16.77
CA ASN A 173 -26.25 7.24 16.94
C ASN A 173 -27.34 6.13 16.90
N ASN A 174 -28.61 6.50 16.94
CA ASN A 174 -29.73 5.57 16.76
C ASN A 174 -30.16 5.44 15.31
N ALA A 175 -29.70 6.35 14.46
CA ALA A 175 -29.93 6.30 13.02
C ALA A 175 -28.86 5.45 12.33
N TYR A 176 -29.28 4.58 11.40
CA TYR A 176 -28.38 3.72 10.67
C TYR A 176 -28.71 3.65 9.18
N LEU A 177 -27.69 3.48 8.36
CA LEU A 177 -27.78 3.16 6.94
C LEU A 177 -27.35 1.72 6.72
N SER A 178 -28.24 0.89 6.19
CA SER A 178 -27.92 -0.48 5.81
C SER A 178 -27.30 -0.52 4.42
N ILE A 179 -26.22 -1.29 4.25
CA ILE A 179 -25.51 -1.44 2.97
C ILE A 179 -25.28 -2.91 2.67
N ASP A 180 -25.68 -3.32 1.46
CA ASP A 180 -25.23 -4.55 0.83
C ASP A 180 -24.24 -4.27 -0.28
N LEU A 181 -23.11 -5.01 -0.30
CA LEU A 181 -22.05 -4.88 -1.28
C LEU A 181 -22.18 -5.96 -2.36
N GLY A 182 -22.24 -5.54 -3.62
CA GLY A 182 -22.38 -6.43 -4.74
C GLY A 182 -21.47 -6.11 -5.93
N LEU A 183 -21.56 -6.91 -6.98
CA LEU A 183 -20.77 -6.76 -8.21
C LEU A 183 -21.48 -5.92 -9.28
N ASN A 184 -22.78 -6.13 -9.46
CA ASN A 184 -23.59 -5.35 -10.42
C ASN A 184 -24.02 -4.02 -9.81
N ASN A 185 -24.45 -4.08 -8.58
CA ASN A 185 -24.68 -2.95 -7.70
C ASN A 185 -23.54 -2.94 -6.70
N LEU A 186 -22.63 -1.98 -6.83
CA LEU A 186 -21.48 -1.89 -5.93
C LEU A 186 -21.93 -1.67 -4.49
N ILE A 187 -22.94 -0.83 -4.32
CA ILE A 187 -23.58 -0.52 -3.05
C ILE A 187 -25.07 -0.49 -3.31
N THR A 188 -25.84 -1.26 -2.54
CA THR A 188 -27.28 -1.09 -2.38
C THR A 188 -27.52 -0.65 -0.96
N SER A 189 -28.12 0.50 -0.77
CA SER A 189 -28.34 1.09 0.57
C SER A 189 -29.81 1.27 0.85
N TYR A 190 -30.17 1.20 2.12
CA TYR A 190 -31.50 1.49 2.63
C TYR A 190 -31.40 2.27 3.94
N ASP A 191 -32.11 3.38 3.98
CA ASP A 191 -32.29 4.24 5.15
C ASP A 191 -33.71 4.03 5.70
N PRO A 192 -33.87 3.36 6.86
CA PRO A 192 -35.18 3.06 7.41
C PRO A 192 -35.90 4.28 7.97
N LEU A 193 -35.18 5.36 8.35
CA LEU A 193 -35.81 6.55 8.89
C LEU A 193 -36.54 7.38 7.83
N SER A 194 -35.89 7.56 6.69
CA SER A 194 -36.48 8.30 5.57
C SER A 194 -37.22 7.40 4.59
N ASN A 195 -37.17 6.07 4.77
CA ASN A 195 -37.66 5.06 3.83
C ASN A 195 -37.10 5.25 2.39
N LYS A 196 -35.85 5.70 2.29
CA LYS A 196 -35.18 5.93 1.02
C LYS A 196 -34.10 4.90 0.77
N SER A 197 -33.91 4.57 -0.52
CA SER A 197 -32.82 3.72 -0.96
C SER A 197 -32.05 4.38 -2.12
N PHE A 198 -30.76 4.03 -2.25
CA PHE A 198 -29.99 4.38 -3.42
C PHE A 198 -29.03 3.26 -3.80
N ILE A 199 -28.66 3.24 -5.07
CA ILE A 199 -27.78 2.22 -5.64
C ILE A 199 -26.57 2.90 -6.29
N VAL A 200 -25.37 2.43 -5.95
CA VAL A 200 -24.16 2.76 -6.69
C VAL A 200 -23.87 1.64 -7.68
N ASN A 201 -23.87 1.96 -8.96
CA ASN A 201 -23.69 1.00 -10.02
C ASN A 201 -22.29 0.37 -10.02
N GLY A 202 -22.18 -0.96 -10.04
CA GLY A 202 -20.90 -1.69 -10.12
C GLY A 202 -20.44 -1.99 -11.55
N ARG A 203 -21.33 -1.85 -12.56
CA ARG A 203 -21.02 -2.18 -13.96
C ARG A 203 -19.83 -1.41 -14.54
N PRO A 204 -19.58 -0.12 -14.20
CA PRO A 204 -18.38 0.58 -14.66
C PRO A 204 -17.08 -0.12 -14.23
N LEU A 205 -17.02 -0.67 -13.01
CA LEU A 205 -15.85 -1.41 -12.53
C LEU A 205 -15.66 -2.73 -13.32
N LYS A 206 -16.76 -3.43 -13.64
CA LYS A 206 -16.73 -4.64 -14.48
C LYS A 206 -16.21 -4.30 -15.88
N SER A 207 -16.70 -3.24 -16.49
CA SER A 207 -16.26 -2.78 -17.83
C SER A 207 -14.76 -2.43 -17.84
N ILE A 208 -14.27 -1.69 -16.84
CA ILE A 208 -12.85 -1.34 -16.69
C ILE A 208 -12.00 -2.61 -16.60
N ASN A 209 -12.43 -3.60 -15.80
CA ASN A 209 -11.71 -4.86 -15.63
C ASN A 209 -11.75 -5.70 -16.91
N GLN A 210 -12.89 -5.82 -17.58
CA GLN A 210 -13.04 -6.57 -18.81
C GLN A 210 -12.16 -5.99 -19.92
N TYR A 211 -12.19 -4.68 -20.13
CA TYR A 211 -11.31 -4.02 -21.09
C TYR A 211 -9.83 -4.27 -20.78
N TYR A 212 -9.44 -4.12 -19.51
CA TYR A 212 -8.08 -4.38 -19.08
C TYR A 212 -7.65 -5.82 -19.34
N ASN A 213 -8.49 -6.80 -19.01
CA ASN A 213 -8.16 -8.21 -19.18
C ASN A 213 -8.00 -8.58 -20.65
N LYS A 214 -8.93 -8.15 -21.53
CA LYS A 214 -8.81 -8.32 -22.99
C LYS A 214 -7.52 -7.70 -23.53
N ARG A 215 -7.23 -6.45 -23.13
CA ARG A 215 -6.05 -5.73 -23.62
C ARG A 215 -4.75 -6.32 -23.09
N LYS A 216 -4.74 -6.75 -21.84
CA LYS A 216 -3.59 -7.44 -21.23
C LYS A 216 -3.33 -8.78 -21.93
N ALA A 217 -4.35 -9.59 -22.15
CA ALA A 217 -4.22 -10.88 -22.83
C ALA A 217 -3.61 -10.71 -24.24
N PHE A 218 -4.13 -9.76 -25.01
CA PHE A 218 -3.58 -9.42 -26.33
C PHE A 218 -2.11 -8.99 -26.25
N LEU A 219 -1.75 -8.11 -25.32
CA LEU A 219 -0.36 -7.68 -25.16
C LEU A 219 0.56 -8.80 -24.68
N MET A 220 0.05 -9.72 -23.86
CA MET A 220 0.81 -10.90 -23.43
C MET A 220 1.05 -11.86 -24.59
N SER A 221 0.07 -12.10 -25.46
CA SER A 221 0.28 -12.95 -26.66
C SER A 221 1.34 -12.39 -27.61
N CYS A 222 1.46 -11.04 -27.73
CA CYS A 222 2.49 -10.41 -28.53
C CYS A 222 3.91 -10.53 -27.94
N ILE A 223 4.04 -10.75 -26.63
CA ILE A 223 5.34 -10.76 -25.94
C ILE A 223 5.83 -12.20 -25.74
N GLY A 224 4.95 -13.16 -25.65
CA GLY A 224 5.25 -14.53 -25.21
C GLY A 224 5.84 -14.53 -23.80
N ASP A 225 6.86 -15.34 -23.55
CA ASP A 225 7.48 -15.52 -22.23
C ASP A 225 8.43 -14.38 -21.80
N ARG A 226 8.53 -13.29 -22.56
CA ARG A 226 9.44 -12.17 -22.26
C ARG A 226 9.05 -11.33 -21.03
N GLY A 227 8.00 -11.73 -20.32
CA GLY A 227 7.56 -11.08 -19.08
C GLY A 227 6.60 -9.91 -19.29
N ILE A 228 6.74 -8.81 -18.55
CA ILE A 228 5.78 -7.70 -18.56
C ILE A 228 6.36 -6.49 -19.28
N SER A 229 5.73 -6.06 -20.39
CA SER A 229 6.14 -4.87 -21.13
C SER A 229 5.76 -3.56 -20.43
N ASN A 230 6.40 -2.46 -20.81
CA ASN A 230 6.04 -1.13 -20.32
C ASN A 230 4.60 -0.74 -20.68
N ARG A 231 4.06 -1.24 -21.80
CA ARG A 231 2.68 -1.01 -22.21
C ARG A 231 1.70 -1.69 -21.27
N ILE A 232 1.98 -2.95 -20.86
CA ILE A 232 1.18 -3.67 -19.85
C ILE A 232 1.22 -2.92 -18.52
N ARG A 233 2.39 -2.45 -18.08
CA ARG A 233 2.52 -1.67 -16.85
C ARG A 233 1.67 -0.39 -16.89
N LYS A 234 1.69 0.35 -18.01
CA LYS A 234 0.88 1.57 -18.19
C LYS A 234 -0.62 1.31 -18.11
N ILE A 235 -1.13 0.26 -18.79
CA ILE A 235 -2.56 -0.07 -18.72
C ILE A 235 -2.97 -0.56 -17.32
N THR A 236 -2.08 -1.27 -16.63
CA THR A 236 -2.31 -1.69 -15.23
C THR A 236 -2.46 -0.49 -14.30
N LEU A 237 -1.54 0.48 -14.40
CA LEU A 237 -1.61 1.72 -13.61
C LEU A 237 -2.91 2.49 -13.92
N LYS A 238 -3.25 2.64 -15.22
CA LYS A 238 -4.48 3.34 -15.63
C LYS A 238 -5.74 2.67 -15.07
N ARG A 239 -5.78 1.32 -15.08
CA ARG A 239 -6.87 0.56 -14.47
C ARG A 239 -6.95 0.83 -12.95
N GLU A 240 -5.85 0.72 -12.24
CA GLU A 240 -5.81 0.97 -10.78
C GLU A 240 -6.29 2.38 -10.42
N CYS A 241 -5.84 3.39 -11.17
CA CYS A 241 -6.27 4.77 -10.95
C CYS A 241 -7.80 4.92 -11.14
N LYS A 242 -8.36 4.35 -12.22
CA LYS A 242 -9.80 4.41 -12.50
C LYS A 242 -10.63 3.70 -11.42
N ILE A 243 -10.19 2.52 -10.98
CA ILE A 243 -10.89 1.77 -9.93
C ILE A 243 -10.85 2.54 -8.62
N ASN A 244 -9.67 3.03 -8.22
CA ASN A 244 -9.53 3.78 -6.98
C ASN A 244 -10.37 5.07 -7.00
N ASP A 245 -10.40 5.82 -8.10
CA ASP A 245 -11.23 7.01 -8.24
C ASP A 245 -12.71 6.67 -8.06
N TYR A 246 -13.18 5.61 -8.71
CA TYR A 246 -14.58 5.17 -8.59
C TYR A 246 -14.93 4.76 -7.15
N MET A 247 -14.05 3.99 -6.50
CA MET A 247 -14.25 3.55 -5.12
C MET A 247 -14.28 4.73 -4.14
N HIS A 248 -13.39 5.71 -4.33
CA HIS A 248 -13.39 6.93 -3.50
C HIS A 248 -14.67 7.76 -3.70
N LYS A 249 -15.16 7.88 -4.94
CA LYS A 249 -16.42 8.58 -5.23
C LYS A 249 -17.61 7.86 -4.59
N ALA A 250 -17.67 6.53 -4.68
CA ALA A 250 -18.71 5.72 -4.06
C ALA A 250 -18.71 5.88 -2.53
N SER A 251 -17.53 5.77 -1.90
CA SER A 251 -17.39 5.97 -0.44
C SER A 251 -17.78 7.39 -0.01
N ASN A 252 -17.38 8.42 -0.78
CA ASN A 252 -17.72 9.80 -0.47
C ASN A 252 -19.23 10.06 -0.58
N LEU A 253 -19.91 9.43 -1.56
CA LEU A 253 -21.35 9.51 -1.70
C LEU A 253 -22.08 8.96 -0.46
N VAL A 254 -21.66 7.79 0.03
CA VAL A 254 -22.22 7.20 1.27
C VAL A 254 -21.99 8.13 2.46
N THR A 255 -20.76 8.63 2.62
CA THR A 255 -20.42 9.51 3.75
C THR A 255 -21.24 10.80 3.71
N ASN A 256 -21.35 11.42 2.55
CA ASN A 256 -22.15 12.66 2.40
C ASN A 256 -23.64 12.41 2.64
N TYR A 257 -24.17 11.25 2.20
CA TYR A 257 -25.55 10.87 2.50
C TYR A 257 -25.78 10.76 4.02
N CYS A 258 -24.90 10.07 4.73
CA CYS A 258 -24.99 9.94 6.18
C CYS A 258 -24.91 11.30 6.90
N LEU A 259 -23.96 12.17 6.49
CA LEU A 259 -23.83 13.51 7.07
C LEU A 259 -25.07 14.36 6.84
N ASN A 260 -25.62 14.36 5.63
CA ASN A 260 -26.76 15.18 5.25
C ASN A 260 -28.09 14.71 5.90
N ASN A 261 -28.19 13.42 6.26
CA ASN A 261 -29.37 12.84 6.88
C ASN A 261 -29.19 12.54 8.37
N ASN A 262 -28.13 13.07 8.99
CA ASN A 262 -27.83 12.90 10.41
C ASN A 262 -27.77 11.43 10.87
N ILE A 263 -27.16 10.55 10.04
CA ILE A 263 -27.01 9.12 10.30
C ILE A 263 -25.64 8.83 10.93
N GLY A 264 -25.64 8.33 12.16
CA GLY A 264 -24.40 8.05 12.91
C GLY A 264 -23.80 6.67 12.64
N ASN A 265 -24.58 5.70 12.17
CA ASN A 265 -24.13 4.33 12.01
C ASN A 265 -24.29 3.82 10.56
N VAL A 266 -23.31 3.09 10.08
CA VAL A 266 -23.37 2.38 8.78
C VAL A 266 -23.22 0.88 9.04
N ILE A 267 -24.24 0.10 8.69
CA ILE A 267 -24.27 -1.35 8.83
C ILE A 267 -23.98 -1.97 7.47
N ILE A 268 -22.91 -2.74 7.37
CA ILE A 268 -22.49 -3.38 6.13
C ILE A 268 -22.63 -4.90 6.25
N GLY A 269 -23.37 -5.52 5.34
CA GLY A 269 -23.52 -6.97 5.28
C GLY A 269 -22.16 -7.68 5.16
N ASN A 270 -21.87 -8.61 6.07
CA ASN A 270 -20.64 -9.40 6.06
C ASN A 270 -20.93 -10.86 5.71
N ASN A 271 -20.77 -11.21 4.43
CA ASN A 271 -20.88 -12.59 3.98
C ASN A 271 -19.51 -13.30 4.05
N LYS A 272 -19.30 -14.09 5.09
CA LYS A 272 -18.03 -14.80 5.33
C LYS A 272 -17.65 -15.81 4.24
N GLU A 273 -18.62 -16.37 3.54
CA GLU A 273 -18.41 -17.42 2.52
C GLU A 273 -18.40 -16.88 1.07
N TRP A 274 -18.56 -15.60 0.87
CA TRP A 274 -18.72 -15.00 -0.46
C TRP A 274 -17.58 -15.33 -1.42
N LYS A 275 -16.33 -15.35 -0.95
CA LYS A 275 -15.18 -15.71 -1.77
C LYS A 275 -15.02 -17.20 -2.03
N GLN A 276 -15.64 -18.06 -1.23
CA GLN A 276 -15.47 -19.51 -1.32
C GLN A 276 -16.45 -20.15 -2.30
N LYS A 277 -17.63 -19.54 -2.50
CA LYS A 277 -18.70 -20.03 -3.39
C LYS A 277 -18.66 -19.43 -4.80
N CYS A 278 -17.94 -18.35 -5.04
CA CYS A 278 -17.72 -17.81 -6.38
C CYS A 278 -16.69 -18.66 -7.13
N MET A 279 -17.11 -19.38 -8.14
CA MET A 279 -16.20 -19.99 -9.11
C MET A 279 -15.34 -18.86 -9.73
N GLN A 280 -14.06 -18.84 -9.39
CA GLN A 280 -13.10 -17.78 -9.77
C GLN A 280 -12.94 -17.60 -11.30
N ARG A 281 -13.49 -18.50 -12.12
CA ARG A 281 -13.39 -18.47 -13.59
C ARG A 281 -14.23 -17.39 -14.28
N GLN A 282 -15.23 -16.80 -13.60
CA GLN A 282 -16.10 -15.78 -14.21
C GLN A 282 -15.80 -14.34 -13.76
N LEU A 283 -14.86 -14.12 -12.84
CA LEU A 283 -14.61 -12.82 -12.23
C LEU A 283 -13.23 -12.22 -12.56
N ILE A 284 -12.42 -12.92 -13.39
CA ILE A 284 -11.10 -12.44 -13.81
C ILE A 284 -11.16 -11.85 -15.22
#